data_e65af94cded64557fc6a10f33afd7468
#
_entry.id   e65af94cded64557fc6a10f33afd7468
#
_cell.length_a   1.000
_cell.length_b   1.000
_cell.length_c   1.000
_cell.angle_alpha   90.00
_cell.angle_beta   90.00
_cell.angle_gamma   90.00
#
_symmetry.space_group_name_H-M   'P 1'
#
loop_
_entity.id
_entity.type
_entity.pdbx_description
1 polymer ?
#
loop_
_entity_poly.entity_id
_entity_poly.type
_entity_poly.pdbx_seq_one_letter_code
_entity_poly.pdbx_strand_id
1 'polypeptide(L)'
;MKVKEYLQNNILIFDGAMGTYYAALMNDMSSNCEAANIDNPKLILDIHKEYIEAGARAIRTNTFGLDITNLGGDRKRQKELIKAGYEIAVKAAEDKAFVFADIGPIMAGEHNEKVEEYINIVSTFLELGANNFIFETHSSDIAMVEVARYIKKKCKEAFVMVDYACHADGYTREGYSYKSLLEKVANSDVIDATGLNCICSASHMYKLLREINIENIPLAAMPNIGYPIVRGNRTYYGGSKEYFAEQMKQILEIGVRIVGACCGSNPEYIKIIKGIVDTIGQPVKKKIVYTHKKDFSELKNVFWDKVNSGKKVIAVELDSPKDFNTEDFVKSSIRLKKAGADIITIADCPIARPRLDSCMLAAKLKREHSIEAMPHMTCRDRNINATKALLLGVRAENISNVLTVTGDPIPNAERSEVAAVYQLNSRKLAAYIDSLNKEVFNNSIKVYAALNVNARKFDSELKRAMTKISSGVVGFLTQPVLTDEALQNLKTAREKLDAKILGGILPIISDKNALFIQNEVNGINVPEDMIRLYEGKSRDEAEKLAYDISVDIAKRMSEYVDGYYLITPFTRIDLMLRIINYIKYI
;
A
#
# COMPACT_ATOMS: atom_id res chain seq x y z
N MET A 1 -10.21 38.90 3.40
CA MET A 1 -11.15 37.77 3.67
C MET A 1 -10.33 36.49 3.75
N LYS A 2 -10.60 35.61 4.73
CA LYS A 2 -9.92 34.31 4.87
C LYS A 2 -10.64 33.22 4.07
N VAL A 3 -9.93 32.15 3.67
CA VAL A 3 -10.51 31.01 2.92
C VAL A 3 -11.70 30.40 3.66
N LYS A 4 -11.63 30.24 4.98
CA LYS A 4 -12.75 29.73 5.79
C LYS A 4 -14.00 30.58 5.70
N GLU A 5 -13.85 31.89 5.74
CA GLU A 5 -14.94 32.86 5.62
C GLU A 5 -15.57 32.79 4.21
N TYR A 6 -14.72 32.73 3.18
CA TYR A 6 -15.18 32.60 1.80
C TYR A 6 -16.01 31.34 1.58
N LEU A 7 -15.54 30.19 2.09
CA LEU A 7 -16.21 28.90 1.97
C LEU A 7 -17.56 28.82 2.73
N GLN A 8 -17.89 29.75 3.61
CA GLN A 8 -19.21 29.73 4.28
C GLN A 8 -20.35 29.89 3.28
N ASN A 9 -20.18 30.76 2.29
CA ASN A 9 -21.24 31.12 1.34
C ASN A 9 -20.87 30.90 -0.13
N ASN A 10 -19.65 30.42 -0.43
CA ASN A 10 -19.16 30.29 -1.79
C ASN A 10 -18.56 28.92 -2.07
N ILE A 11 -18.48 28.58 -3.34
CA ILE A 11 -17.68 27.47 -3.87
C ILE A 11 -16.31 28.03 -4.25
N LEU A 12 -15.24 27.44 -3.76
CA LEU A 12 -13.87 27.85 -4.08
C LEU A 12 -13.41 27.17 -5.37
N ILE A 13 -13.07 27.98 -6.35
CA ILE A 13 -12.55 27.51 -7.64
C ILE A 13 -11.03 27.65 -7.62
N PHE A 14 -10.33 26.53 -7.69
CA PHE A 14 -8.89 26.47 -7.91
C PHE A 14 -8.54 26.62 -9.39
N ASP A 15 -7.28 26.88 -9.64
CA ASP A 15 -6.66 26.85 -10.97
C ASP A 15 -6.65 25.44 -11.59
N GLY A 16 -6.05 25.34 -12.77
CA GLY A 16 -5.80 24.08 -13.48
C GLY A 16 -4.35 23.60 -13.37
N ALA A 17 -3.95 22.82 -14.37
CA ALA A 17 -2.60 22.29 -14.46
C ALA A 17 -1.55 23.38 -14.67
N MET A 18 -0.50 23.40 -13.86
CA MET A 18 0.69 24.22 -14.14
C MET A 18 1.64 23.47 -15.09
N GLY A 19 2.14 22.31 -14.71
CA GLY A 19 3.20 21.59 -15.45
C GLY A 19 2.81 21.22 -16.88
N THR A 20 1.63 20.59 -17.09
CA THR A 20 1.20 20.19 -18.44
C THR A 20 0.82 21.39 -19.31
N TYR A 21 0.33 22.48 -18.73
CA TYR A 21 0.01 23.69 -19.48
C TYR A 21 1.29 24.46 -19.87
N TYR A 22 2.24 24.61 -18.95
CA TYR A 22 3.56 25.16 -19.23
C TYR A 22 4.27 24.39 -20.34
N ALA A 23 4.33 23.06 -20.25
CA ALA A 23 4.93 22.19 -21.25
C ALA A 23 4.27 22.33 -22.65
N ALA A 24 2.96 22.52 -22.68
CA ALA A 24 2.21 22.77 -23.92
C ALA A 24 2.57 24.12 -24.55
N LEU A 25 2.69 25.17 -23.75
CA LEU A 25 3.11 26.52 -24.20
C LEU A 25 4.57 26.53 -24.71
N MET A 26 5.45 25.80 -24.04
CA MET A 26 6.85 25.61 -24.45
C MET A 26 7.01 24.66 -25.64
N ASN A 27 5.98 23.92 -26.00
CA ASN A 27 6.02 22.81 -26.96
C ASN A 27 7.12 21.78 -26.61
N ASP A 28 7.42 21.63 -25.33
CA ASP A 28 8.43 20.72 -24.77
C ASP A 28 7.91 20.04 -23.49
N MET A 29 7.59 18.76 -23.61
CA MET A 29 7.06 17.95 -22.51
C MET A 29 8.13 17.55 -21.46
N SER A 30 9.41 17.80 -21.75
CA SER A 30 10.52 17.54 -20.82
C SER A 30 10.89 18.77 -19.96
N SER A 31 10.28 19.94 -20.23
CA SER A 31 10.58 21.17 -19.51
C SER A 31 10.15 21.09 -18.04
N ASN A 32 11.07 21.51 -17.16
CA ASN A 32 10.82 21.59 -15.71
C ASN A 32 10.13 22.92 -15.38
N CYS A 33 8.85 22.85 -15.02
CA CYS A 33 8.06 24.06 -14.75
C CYS A 33 8.49 24.76 -13.44
N GLU A 34 8.95 24.02 -12.43
CA GLU A 34 9.40 24.61 -11.16
C GLU A 34 10.71 25.41 -11.35
N ALA A 35 11.62 24.94 -12.22
CA ALA A 35 12.81 25.69 -12.59
C ALA A 35 12.46 27.03 -13.27
N ALA A 36 11.35 27.07 -14.02
CA ALA A 36 10.86 28.26 -14.70
C ALA A 36 10.47 29.40 -13.74
N ASN A 37 10.28 29.13 -12.45
CA ASN A 37 10.12 30.21 -11.44
C ASN A 37 11.31 31.18 -11.46
N ILE A 38 12.49 30.72 -11.86
CA ILE A 38 13.70 31.53 -11.97
C ILE A 38 14.06 31.77 -13.44
N ASP A 39 13.97 30.72 -14.27
CA ASP A 39 14.44 30.76 -15.67
C ASP A 39 13.45 31.46 -16.62
N ASN A 40 12.14 31.40 -16.34
CA ASN A 40 11.10 32.03 -17.14
C ASN A 40 9.93 32.57 -16.27
N PRO A 41 10.20 33.45 -15.28
CA PRO A 41 9.22 33.90 -14.30
C PRO A 41 8.03 34.64 -14.92
N LYS A 42 8.22 35.26 -16.09
CA LYS A 42 7.15 35.98 -16.80
C LYS A 42 6.08 35.00 -17.28
N LEU A 43 6.45 33.87 -17.87
CA LEU A 43 5.48 32.90 -18.37
C LEU A 43 4.68 32.27 -17.22
N ILE A 44 5.34 31.96 -16.07
CA ILE A 44 4.64 31.46 -14.87
C ILE A 44 3.65 32.51 -14.34
N LEU A 45 4.05 33.77 -14.30
CA LEU A 45 3.15 34.88 -13.92
C LEU A 45 1.94 34.99 -14.87
N ASP A 46 2.17 34.91 -16.18
CA ASP A 46 1.12 35.00 -17.19
C ASP A 46 0.13 33.83 -17.05
N ILE A 47 0.60 32.58 -16.84
CA ILE A 47 -0.24 31.41 -16.59
C ILE A 47 -1.14 31.61 -15.36
N HIS A 48 -0.60 32.09 -14.24
CA HIS A 48 -1.42 32.36 -13.05
C HIS A 48 -2.50 33.41 -13.33
N LYS A 49 -2.16 34.48 -14.05
CA LYS A 49 -3.12 35.52 -14.44
C LYS A 49 -4.22 34.98 -15.34
N GLU A 50 -3.90 34.16 -16.35
CA GLU A 50 -4.86 33.51 -17.22
C GLU A 50 -5.86 32.65 -16.44
N TYR A 51 -5.40 31.89 -15.42
CA TYR A 51 -6.30 31.12 -14.56
C TYR A 51 -7.21 32.00 -13.70
N ILE A 52 -6.69 33.10 -13.15
CA ILE A 52 -7.48 34.06 -12.38
C ILE A 52 -8.53 34.74 -13.26
N GLU A 53 -8.16 35.14 -14.46
CA GLU A 53 -9.09 35.73 -15.47
C GLU A 53 -10.17 34.72 -15.90
N ALA A 54 -9.82 33.43 -15.97
CA ALA A 54 -10.77 32.36 -16.25
C ALA A 54 -11.76 32.08 -15.10
N GLY A 55 -11.53 32.65 -13.92
CA GLY A 55 -12.42 32.57 -12.77
C GLY A 55 -11.90 31.83 -11.56
N ALA A 56 -10.62 31.42 -11.55
CA ALA A 56 -10.00 30.87 -10.35
C ALA A 56 -10.00 31.89 -9.21
N ARG A 57 -10.33 31.45 -8.01
CA ARG A 57 -10.27 32.21 -6.75
C ARG A 57 -9.23 31.66 -5.79
N ALA A 58 -8.61 30.54 -6.14
CA ALA A 58 -7.43 29.99 -5.50
C ALA A 58 -6.43 29.55 -6.57
N ILE A 59 -5.16 29.87 -6.37
CA ILE A 59 -4.06 29.43 -7.23
C ILE A 59 -3.00 28.72 -6.39
N ARG A 60 -2.40 27.68 -6.96
CA ARG A 60 -1.31 26.91 -6.37
C ARG A 60 0.01 27.54 -6.79
N THR A 61 0.97 27.64 -5.87
CA THR A 61 2.33 28.01 -6.26
C THR A 61 2.92 26.94 -7.18
N ASN A 62 3.82 27.34 -8.07
CA ASN A 62 4.50 26.38 -8.95
C ASN A 62 5.67 25.70 -8.22
N THR A 63 5.35 24.84 -7.23
CA THR A 63 6.33 24.27 -6.28
C THR A 63 6.12 22.79 -5.94
N PHE A 64 5.26 22.11 -6.67
CA PHE A 64 4.85 20.72 -6.44
C PHE A 64 6.02 19.73 -6.28
N GLY A 65 7.00 19.78 -7.19
CA GLY A 65 8.12 18.82 -7.25
C GLY A 65 9.37 19.22 -6.46
N LEU A 66 9.30 20.19 -5.56
CA LEU A 66 10.48 20.79 -4.90
C LEU A 66 10.92 20.06 -3.62
N ASP A 67 10.81 18.73 -3.55
CA ASP A 67 11.47 17.97 -2.48
C ASP A 67 12.99 17.87 -2.70
N ILE A 68 13.73 17.69 -1.60
CA ILE A 68 15.19 17.71 -1.63
C ILE A 68 15.81 16.61 -2.48
N THR A 69 15.11 15.47 -2.62
CA THR A 69 15.60 14.32 -3.41
C THR A 69 15.59 14.66 -4.90
N ASN A 70 14.51 15.29 -5.37
CA ASN A 70 14.36 15.73 -6.76
C ASN A 70 15.42 16.79 -7.13
N LEU A 71 15.89 17.54 -6.13
CA LEU A 71 16.91 18.58 -6.31
C LEU A 71 18.35 18.11 -6.00
N GLY A 72 18.56 16.78 -5.90
CA GLY A 72 19.90 16.22 -5.68
C GLY A 72 20.56 16.65 -4.37
N GLY A 73 19.78 17.03 -3.36
CA GLY A 73 20.30 17.47 -2.05
C GLY A 73 20.55 18.98 -1.93
N ASP A 74 20.27 19.77 -2.96
CA ASP A 74 20.54 21.24 -2.95
C ASP A 74 19.45 22.02 -2.20
N ARG A 75 19.61 22.16 -0.89
CA ARG A 75 18.72 22.92 0.01
C ARG A 75 18.65 24.41 -0.33
N LYS A 76 19.73 24.99 -0.82
CA LYS A 76 19.74 26.40 -1.21
C LYS A 76 18.86 26.63 -2.43
N ARG A 77 19.05 25.81 -3.44
CA ARG A 77 18.22 25.86 -4.67
C ARG A 77 16.75 25.63 -4.37
N GLN A 78 16.43 24.70 -3.47
CA GLN A 78 15.06 24.46 -3.03
C GLN A 78 14.42 25.73 -2.48
N LYS A 79 15.08 26.43 -1.54
CA LYS A 79 14.57 27.66 -0.95
C LYS A 79 14.41 28.78 -1.97
N GLU A 80 15.35 28.90 -2.90
CA GLU A 80 15.28 29.89 -3.98
C GLU A 80 14.08 29.68 -4.89
N LEU A 81 13.82 28.42 -5.29
CA LEU A 81 12.69 28.07 -6.15
C LEU A 81 11.34 28.24 -5.44
N ILE A 82 11.24 27.82 -4.16
CA ILE A 82 10.04 28.05 -3.34
C ILE A 82 9.74 29.54 -3.22
N LYS A 83 10.76 30.34 -2.90
CA LYS A 83 10.60 31.80 -2.78
C LYS A 83 10.12 32.42 -4.08
N ALA A 84 10.78 32.12 -5.19
CA ALA A 84 10.42 32.65 -6.50
C ALA A 84 8.98 32.26 -6.91
N GLY A 85 8.61 30.98 -6.75
CA GLY A 85 7.25 30.50 -7.07
C GLY A 85 6.17 31.17 -6.21
N TYR A 86 6.42 31.32 -4.92
CA TYR A 86 5.49 32.00 -4.02
C TYR A 86 5.32 33.49 -4.36
N GLU A 87 6.44 34.22 -4.56
CA GLU A 87 6.41 35.64 -4.90
C GLU A 87 5.70 35.91 -6.24
N ILE A 88 5.89 35.03 -7.24
CA ILE A 88 5.18 35.13 -8.54
C ILE A 88 3.67 34.93 -8.35
N ALA A 89 3.27 33.90 -7.58
CA ALA A 89 1.87 33.63 -7.32
C ALA A 89 1.18 34.79 -6.55
N VAL A 90 1.85 35.33 -5.52
CA VAL A 90 1.36 36.52 -4.78
C VAL A 90 1.20 37.74 -5.71
N LYS A 91 2.19 37.95 -6.58
CA LYS A 91 2.14 39.04 -7.58
C LYS A 91 1.01 38.85 -8.58
N ALA A 92 0.70 37.60 -9.01
CA ALA A 92 -0.39 37.31 -9.91
C ALA A 92 -1.77 37.49 -9.25
N ALA A 93 -1.86 37.16 -7.97
CA ALA A 93 -3.12 37.13 -7.23
C ALA A 93 -3.72 38.54 -7.02
N GLU A 94 -2.95 39.56 -6.75
CA GLU A 94 -3.38 40.97 -6.59
C GLU A 94 -4.68 41.12 -5.78
N ASP A 95 -4.85 40.43 -4.69
CA ASP A 95 -6.08 40.35 -3.87
C ASP A 95 -7.32 39.73 -4.57
N LYS A 96 -7.19 39.26 -5.81
CA LYS A 96 -8.27 38.62 -6.57
C LYS A 96 -8.40 37.13 -6.30
N ALA A 97 -7.34 36.48 -5.82
CA ALA A 97 -7.31 35.05 -5.54
C ALA A 97 -6.51 34.74 -4.24
N PHE A 98 -6.84 33.61 -3.61
CA PHE A 98 -6.04 33.06 -2.52
C PHE A 98 -4.83 32.32 -3.11
N VAL A 99 -3.65 32.53 -2.50
CA VAL A 99 -2.42 31.80 -2.86
C VAL A 99 -2.26 30.64 -1.91
N PHE A 100 -2.10 29.45 -2.45
CA PHE A 100 -1.84 28.23 -1.73
C PHE A 100 -0.40 27.77 -1.96
N ALA A 101 0.36 27.59 -0.89
CA ALA A 101 1.65 26.90 -0.90
C ALA A 101 1.42 25.44 -1.32
N ASP A 102 1.87 25.10 -2.52
CA ASP A 102 1.65 23.79 -3.13
C ASP A 102 2.80 22.84 -2.79
N ILE A 103 2.47 21.70 -2.22
CA ILE A 103 3.42 20.70 -1.70
C ILE A 103 3.02 19.31 -2.18
N GLY A 104 3.84 18.75 -3.06
CA GLY A 104 3.67 17.40 -3.57
C GLY A 104 4.19 16.32 -2.62
N PRO A 105 4.01 15.03 -2.99
CA PRO A 105 4.41 13.91 -2.16
C PRO A 105 5.93 13.68 -2.16
N ILE A 106 6.53 13.54 -0.98
CA ILE A 106 7.92 13.13 -0.81
C ILE A 106 7.98 11.60 -0.93
N MET A 107 8.70 11.12 -1.96
CA MET A 107 8.73 9.70 -2.30
C MET A 107 9.76 8.91 -1.50
N ALA A 108 10.95 9.46 -1.29
CA ALA A 108 12.06 8.81 -0.61
C ALA A 108 12.02 9.02 0.92
N GLY A 109 12.67 8.13 1.66
CA GLY A 109 12.86 8.24 3.10
C GLY A 109 11.84 7.52 3.97
N GLU A 110 12.23 7.28 5.22
CA GLU A 110 11.38 6.75 6.28
C GLU A 110 10.45 7.85 6.84
N HIS A 111 9.50 7.49 7.72
CA HIS A 111 8.50 8.41 8.26
C HIS A 111 9.11 9.72 8.81
N ASN A 112 10.09 9.62 9.70
CA ASN A 112 10.68 10.80 10.34
C ASN A 112 11.43 11.71 9.35
N GLU A 113 12.11 11.12 8.37
CA GLU A 113 12.81 11.86 7.31
C GLU A 113 11.82 12.64 6.44
N LYS A 114 10.67 12.03 6.12
CA LYS A 114 9.60 12.71 5.38
C LYS A 114 8.97 13.85 6.18
N VAL A 115 8.71 13.64 7.48
CA VAL A 115 8.19 14.69 8.36
C VAL A 115 9.15 15.86 8.42
N GLU A 116 10.45 15.61 8.59
CA GLU A 116 11.49 16.64 8.63
C GLU A 116 11.55 17.43 7.31
N GLU A 117 11.49 16.74 6.18
CA GLU A 117 11.52 17.38 4.86
C GLU A 117 10.28 18.25 4.62
N TYR A 118 9.08 17.77 4.95
CA TYR A 118 7.87 18.59 4.89
C TYR A 118 7.96 19.82 5.79
N ILE A 119 8.50 19.68 7.00
CA ILE A 119 8.69 20.81 7.92
C ILE A 119 9.66 21.84 7.33
N ASN A 120 10.72 21.43 6.66
CA ASN A 120 11.67 22.33 5.99
C ASN A 120 10.99 23.14 4.88
N ILE A 121 10.22 22.48 4.01
CA ILE A 121 9.45 23.13 2.93
C ILE A 121 8.43 24.11 3.53
N VAL A 122 7.62 23.66 4.47
CA VAL A 122 6.58 24.46 5.12
C VAL A 122 7.17 25.66 5.86
N SER A 123 8.32 25.48 6.55
CA SER A 123 8.98 26.58 7.26
C SER A 123 9.43 27.69 6.31
N THR A 124 9.92 27.31 5.11
CA THR A 124 10.28 28.30 4.08
C THR A 124 9.06 29.11 3.63
N PHE A 125 7.90 28.48 3.42
CA PHE A 125 6.67 29.18 3.09
C PHE A 125 6.15 30.08 4.23
N LEU A 126 6.24 29.60 5.48
CA LEU A 126 5.85 30.39 6.66
C LEU A 126 6.73 31.62 6.83
N GLU A 127 8.03 31.53 6.57
CA GLU A 127 8.97 32.68 6.57
C GLU A 127 8.58 33.71 5.50
N LEU A 128 7.99 33.29 4.38
CA LEU A 128 7.50 34.16 3.31
C LEU A 128 6.10 34.75 3.58
N GLY A 129 5.45 34.33 4.70
CA GLY A 129 4.11 34.82 5.07
C GLY A 129 2.96 34.01 4.49
N ALA A 130 3.22 32.80 3.99
CA ALA A 130 2.14 31.93 3.51
C ALA A 130 1.22 31.51 4.66
N ASN A 131 -0.08 31.54 4.39
CA ASN A 131 -1.13 31.18 5.34
C ASN A 131 -2.16 30.19 4.79
N ASN A 132 -2.03 29.75 3.53
CA ASN A 132 -2.84 28.68 2.96
C ASN A 132 -1.88 27.63 2.37
N PHE A 133 -2.12 26.36 2.71
CA PHE A 133 -1.28 25.24 2.33
C PHE A 133 -2.13 24.14 1.69
N ILE A 134 -1.64 23.58 0.61
CA ILE A 134 -2.20 22.40 -0.04
C ILE A 134 -1.15 21.32 -0.17
N PHE A 135 -1.45 20.16 0.38
CA PHE A 135 -0.71 18.92 0.16
C PHE A 135 -1.47 18.12 -0.89
N GLU A 136 -1.04 18.16 -2.15
CA GLU A 136 -1.79 17.56 -3.25
C GLU A 136 -1.16 16.26 -3.78
N THR A 137 -1.99 15.40 -4.36
CA THR A 137 -1.58 14.16 -5.06
C THR A 137 -0.92 13.13 -4.13
N HIS A 138 -1.24 13.15 -2.84
CA HIS A 138 -0.71 12.21 -1.87
C HIS A 138 -1.31 10.80 -2.03
N SER A 139 -0.51 9.77 -1.73
CA SER A 139 -0.94 8.36 -1.80
C SER A 139 -1.05 7.68 -0.43
N SER A 140 -0.69 8.40 0.64
CA SER A 140 -0.79 7.98 2.03
C SER A 140 -0.96 9.19 2.95
N ASP A 141 -1.34 8.95 4.19
CA ASP A 141 -1.48 9.97 5.22
C ASP A 141 -0.22 10.18 6.06
N ILE A 142 0.90 9.57 5.64
CA ILE A 142 2.20 9.68 6.32
C ILE A 142 2.58 11.15 6.44
N ALA A 143 2.85 11.59 7.67
CA ALA A 143 3.26 12.94 8.04
C ALA A 143 2.16 14.03 7.97
N MET A 144 1.03 13.84 7.29
CA MET A 144 0.09 14.92 7.00
C MET A 144 -0.44 15.62 8.26
N VAL A 145 -0.91 14.86 9.25
CA VAL A 145 -1.46 15.42 10.50
C VAL A 145 -0.36 16.07 11.36
N GLU A 146 0.85 15.50 11.37
CA GLU A 146 1.99 16.04 12.13
C GLU A 146 2.46 17.38 11.56
N VAL A 147 2.59 17.46 10.25
CA VAL A 147 2.99 18.69 9.54
C VAL A 147 1.89 19.74 9.62
N ALA A 148 0.61 19.36 9.48
CA ALA A 148 -0.51 20.29 9.69
C ALA A 148 -0.50 20.89 11.11
N ARG A 149 -0.22 20.07 12.14
CA ARG A 149 -0.09 20.53 13.52
C ARG A 149 1.08 21.49 13.69
N TYR A 150 2.19 21.24 13.03
CA TYR A 150 3.32 22.18 13.01
C TYR A 150 2.92 23.52 12.38
N ILE A 151 2.23 23.52 11.22
CA ILE A 151 1.71 24.74 10.58
C ILE A 151 0.82 25.51 11.55
N LYS A 152 -0.19 24.85 12.13
CA LYS A 152 -1.12 25.48 13.07
C LYS A 152 -0.45 26.04 14.32
N LYS A 153 0.63 25.41 14.80
CA LYS A 153 1.43 25.91 15.91
C LYS A 153 2.15 27.22 15.56
N LYS A 154 2.62 27.36 14.32
CA LYS A 154 3.33 28.55 13.84
C LYS A 154 2.39 29.66 13.36
N CYS A 155 1.32 29.28 12.69
CA CYS A 155 0.28 30.17 12.17
C CYS A 155 -1.10 29.58 12.50
N LYS A 156 -1.71 29.98 13.61
CA LYS A 156 -2.99 29.45 14.12
C LYS A 156 -4.12 29.57 13.11
N GLU A 157 -4.10 30.63 12.31
CA GLU A 157 -5.13 30.97 11.33
C GLU A 157 -4.87 30.37 9.95
N ALA A 158 -3.79 29.61 9.76
CA ALA A 158 -3.48 29.00 8.48
C ALA A 158 -4.63 28.07 8.03
N PHE A 159 -4.87 28.01 6.73
CA PHE A 159 -5.75 27.03 6.10
C PHE A 159 -4.91 25.88 5.56
N VAL A 160 -5.20 24.66 5.99
CA VAL A 160 -4.47 23.45 5.57
C VAL A 160 -5.42 22.49 4.87
N MET A 161 -5.09 22.13 3.65
CA MET A 161 -5.83 21.21 2.80
C MET A 161 -4.96 20.02 2.42
N VAL A 162 -5.54 18.81 2.42
CA VAL A 162 -4.84 17.57 2.02
C VAL A 162 -5.67 16.82 1.00
N ASP A 163 -5.12 16.64 -0.19
CA ASP A 163 -5.78 15.93 -1.29
C ASP A 163 -5.02 14.67 -1.68
N TYR A 164 -5.79 13.62 -1.94
CA TYR A 164 -5.26 12.31 -2.28
C TYR A 164 -5.48 11.98 -3.76
N ALA A 165 -4.49 11.29 -4.33
CA ALA A 165 -4.56 10.75 -5.68
C ALA A 165 -4.86 9.25 -5.64
N CYS A 166 -5.99 8.84 -6.20
CA CYS A 166 -6.38 7.45 -6.28
C CYS A 166 -6.83 7.05 -7.69
N HIS A 167 -6.70 5.76 -7.98
CA HIS A 167 -7.21 5.18 -9.21
C HIS A 167 -8.74 5.12 -9.20
N ALA A 168 -9.34 4.83 -10.36
CA ALA A 168 -10.78 4.76 -10.55
C ALA A 168 -11.49 3.75 -9.62
N ASP A 169 -10.76 2.79 -9.09
CA ASP A 169 -11.24 1.79 -8.14
C ASP A 169 -11.19 2.24 -6.67
N GLY A 170 -10.75 3.48 -6.41
CA GLY A 170 -10.70 4.07 -5.08
C GLY A 170 -9.45 3.74 -4.25
N TYR A 171 -8.42 3.15 -4.85
CA TYR A 171 -7.16 2.87 -4.15
C TYR A 171 -6.02 3.73 -4.65
N THR A 172 -5.17 4.15 -3.74
CA THR A 172 -3.93 4.87 -4.09
C THR A 172 -2.88 3.90 -4.63
N ARG A 173 -1.81 4.42 -5.24
CA ARG A 173 -0.67 3.61 -5.70
C ARG A 173 0.02 2.82 -4.58
N GLU A 174 -0.19 3.20 -3.31
CA GLU A 174 0.33 2.49 -2.14
C GLU A 174 -0.67 1.50 -1.54
N GLY A 175 -1.86 1.36 -2.14
CA GLY A 175 -2.89 0.40 -1.74
C GLY A 175 -3.81 0.88 -0.61
N TYR A 176 -3.78 2.17 -0.24
CA TYR A 176 -4.72 2.72 0.74
C TYR A 176 -6.06 3.08 0.09
N SER A 177 -7.15 2.79 0.79
CA SER A 177 -8.48 3.23 0.39
C SER A 177 -8.64 4.74 0.55
N TYR A 178 -9.19 5.40 -0.47
CA TYR A 178 -9.51 6.83 -0.42
C TYR A 178 -10.45 7.17 0.73
N LYS A 179 -11.43 6.30 1.03
CA LYS A 179 -12.37 6.51 2.16
C LYS A 179 -11.63 6.62 3.47
N SER A 180 -10.77 5.64 3.76
CA SER A 180 -9.98 5.61 4.99
C SER A 180 -9.07 6.83 5.13
N LEU A 181 -8.45 7.28 4.03
CA LEU A 181 -7.57 8.44 4.03
C LEU A 181 -8.36 9.74 4.27
N LEU A 182 -9.46 9.96 3.54
CA LEU A 182 -10.29 11.16 3.69
C LEU A 182 -10.93 11.23 5.09
N GLU A 183 -11.47 10.13 5.61
CA GLU A 183 -12.07 10.06 6.95
C GLU A 183 -11.04 10.34 8.05
N LYS A 184 -9.82 9.79 7.92
CA LYS A 184 -8.75 9.99 8.91
C LYS A 184 -8.35 11.45 9.03
N VAL A 185 -8.15 12.15 7.91
CA VAL A 185 -7.78 13.57 7.94
C VAL A 185 -8.95 14.47 8.29
N ALA A 186 -10.17 14.13 7.90
CA ALA A 186 -11.39 14.87 8.26
C ALA A 186 -11.67 14.83 9.78
N ASN A 187 -11.27 13.76 10.45
CA ASN A 187 -11.37 13.64 11.90
C ASN A 187 -10.24 14.34 12.68
N SER A 188 -9.31 14.98 11.97
CA SER A 188 -8.24 15.77 12.58
C SER A 188 -8.70 17.21 12.83
N ASP A 189 -8.28 17.79 13.95
CA ASP A 189 -8.55 19.17 14.35
C ASP A 189 -7.66 20.22 13.65
N VAL A 190 -6.67 19.75 12.87
CA VAL A 190 -5.65 20.61 12.25
C VAL A 190 -5.74 20.70 10.73
N ILE A 191 -6.64 19.94 10.10
CA ILE A 191 -6.88 19.96 8.65
C ILE A 191 -8.24 20.60 8.37
N ASP A 192 -8.28 21.56 7.45
CA ASP A 192 -9.44 22.41 7.18
C ASP A 192 -10.25 21.98 5.96
N ALA A 193 -9.65 21.22 5.04
CA ALA A 193 -10.32 20.64 3.87
C ALA A 193 -9.59 19.39 3.39
N THR A 194 -10.29 18.50 2.70
CA THR A 194 -9.70 17.31 2.08
C THR A 194 -10.45 16.93 0.80
N GLY A 195 -9.81 16.16 -0.05
CA GLY A 195 -10.46 15.72 -1.28
C GLY A 195 -9.62 14.80 -2.15
N LEU A 196 -9.97 14.77 -3.42
CA LEU A 196 -9.28 13.99 -4.44
C LEU A 196 -8.77 14.91 -5.54
N ASN A 197 -7.53 14.69 -5.98
CA ASN A 197 -6.96 15.38 -7.13
C ASN A 197 -6.17 14.45 -8.03
N CYS A 198 -6.00 14.83 -9.30
CA CYS A 198 -5.20 14.13 -10.29
C CYS A 198 -5.60 12.66 -10.53
N ILE A 199 -4.79 11.89 -11.27
CA ILE A 199 -4.87 10.45 -11.62
C ILE A 199 -6.18 10.06 -12.30
N CYS A 200 -7.37 10.32 -11.74
CA CYS A 200 -8.64 9.93 -12.34
C CYS A 200 -9.42 11.12 -12.95
N SER A 201 -10.33 10.80 -13.85
CA SER A 201 -11.22 11.76 -14.52
C SER A 201 -12.36 12.20 -13.60
N ALA A 202 -13.05 13.29 -13.96
CA ALA A 202 -14.19 13.82 -13.21
C ALA A 202 -15.29 12.77 -12.97
N SER A 203 -15.59 11.91 -13.94
CA SER A 203 -16.57 10.84 -13.81
C SER A 203 -16.21 9.83 -12.69
N HIS A 204 -14.94 9.47 -12.58
CA HIS A 204 -14.51 8.57 -11.52
C HIS A 204 -14.47 9.27 -10.17
N MET A 205 -14.02 10.51 -10.08
CA MET A 205 -14.09 11.29 -8.84
C MET A 205 -15.53 11.46 -8.35
N TYR A 206 -16.48 11.72 -9.25
CA TYR A 206 -17.90 11.75 -8.90
C TYR A 206 -18.36 10.45 -8.24
N LYS A 207 -18.04 9.29 -8.86
CA LYS A 207 -18.40 7.96 -8.32
C LYS A 207 -17.80 7.69 -6.94
N LEU A 208 -16.59 8.15 -6.70
CA LEU A 208 -15.92 7.99 -5.41
C LEU A 208 -16.52 8.97 -4.37
N LEU A 209 -16.59 10.26 -4.68
CA LEU A 209 -17.00 11.27 -3.72
C LEU A 209 -18.48 11.22 -3.34
N ARG A 210 -19.38 10.71 -4.20
CA ARG A 210 -20.80 10.56 -3.86
C ARG A 210 -21.06 9.60 -2.70
N GLU A 211 -20.13 8.67 -2.42
CA GLU A 211 -20.23 7.68 -1.34
C GLU A 211 -19.59 8.14 -0.02
N ILE A 212 -18.92 9.31 -0.01
CA ILE A 212 -18.23 9.84 1.16
C ILE A 212 -19.21 10.57 2.08
N ASN A 213 -19.17 10.24 3.37
CA ASN A 213 -19.92 10.90 4.42
C ASN A 213 -18.99 11.77 5.29
N ILE A 214 -18.55 12.90 4.75
CA ILE A 214 -17.77 13.90 5.47
C ILE A 214 -18.54 15.22 5.37
N GLU A 215 -18.98 15.76 6.52
CA GLU A 215 -19.77 16.99 6.61
C GLU A 215 -19.07 18.07 7.44
N ASN A 216 -18.08 17.69 8.24
CA ASN A 216 -17.38 18.57 9.19
C ASN A 216 -16.35 19.50 8.54
N ILE A 217 -15.82 19.13 7.37
CA ILE A 217 -14.91 19.96 6.57
C ILE A 217 -15.30 19.93 5.10
N PRO A 218 -14.96 20.98 4.32
CA PRO A 218 -15.19 21.01 2.88
C PRO A 218 -14.49 19.88 2.13
N LEU A 219 -15.18 19.25 1.17
CA LEU A 219 -14.61 18.31 0.22
C LEU A 219 -14.14 19.02 -1.05
N ALA A 220 -13.03 18.51 -1.60
CA ALA A 220 -12.42 18.99 -2.84
C ALA A 220 -12.45 17.94 -3.96
N ALA A 221 -12.52 18.43 -5.20
CA ALA A 221 -12.39 17.62 -6.41
C ALA A 221 -11.64 18.40 -7.50
N MET A 222 -10.44 17.94 -7.84
CA MET A 222 -9.62 18.53 -8.91
C MET A 222 -9.16 17.42 -9.89
N PRO A 223 -10.06 16.95 -10.78
CA PRO A 223 -9.78 15.85 -11.69
C PRO A 223 -8.88 16.23 -12.86
N ASN A 224 -8.28 15.22 -13.51
CA ASN A 224 -7.73 15.34 -14.84
C ASN A 224 -8.87 15.53 -15.87
N ILE A 225 -8.57 16.17 -17.00
CA ILE A 225 -9.57 16.31 -18.07
C ILE A 225 -9.90 15.00 -18.78
N GLY A 226 -9.05 13.99 -18.64
CA GLY A 226 -9.18 12.66 -19.18
C GLY A 226 -8.01 11.79 -18.71
N TYR A 227 -7.87 10.61 -19.31
CA TYR A 227 -6.70 9.74 -19.05
C TYR A 227 -5.52 10.12 -19.94
N PRO A 228 -4.28 9.98 -19.44
CA PRO A 228 -3.09 10.22 -20.24
C PRO A 228 -2.99 9.20 -21.38
N ILE A 229 -2.74 9.69 -22.59
CA ILE A 229 -2.43 8.87 -23.76
C ILE A 229 -0.96 9.11 -24.09
N VAL A 230 -0.14 8.08 -23.95
CA VAL A 230 1.29 8.14 -24.26
C VAL A 230 1.49 7.77 -25.73
N ARG A 231 2.07 8.67 -26.52
CA ARG A 231 2.48 8.43 -27.92
C ARG A 231 3.94 8.82 -28.09
N GLY A 232 4.81 7.80 -28.20
CA GLY A 232 6.26 8.01 -28.14
C GLY A 232 6.64 8.54 -26.75
N ASN A 233 7.42 9.63 -26.71
CA ASN A 233 7.84 10.29 -25.46
C ASN A 233 6.89 11.41 -25.02
N ARG A 234 5.67 11.50 -25.57
CA ARG A 234 4.73 12.57 -25.26
C ARG A 234 3.47 12.04 -24.60
N THR A 235 3.02 12.72 -23.56
CA THR A 235 1.76 12.44 -22.86
C THR A 235 0.73 13.47 -23.29
N TYR A 236 -0.38 13.01 -23.84
CA TYR A 236 -1.53 13.81 -24.21
C TYR A 236 -2.69 13.50 -23.28
N TYR A 237 -3.48 14.52 -23.00
CA TYR A 237 -4.74 14.35 -22.31
C TYR A 237 -5.86 14.68 -23.28
N GLY A 238 -6.79 13.76 -23.48
CA GLY A 238 -7.95 13.92 -24.35
C GLY A 238 -9.24 13.83 -23.56
N GLY A 239 -10.20 14.71 -23.84
CA GLY A 239 -11.54 14.67 -23.23
C GLY A 239 -12.45 15.69 -23.90
N SER A 240 -13.76 15.39 -23.97
CA SER A 240 -14.76 16.38 -24.38
C SER A 240 -14.98 17.38 -23.24
N LYS A 241 -14.97 18.67 -23.58
CA LYS A 241 -15.25 19.76 -22.64
C LYS A 241 -16.67 19.66 -22.09
N GLU A 242 -17.63 19.27 -22.95
CA GLU A 242 -19.04 19.08 -22.59
C GLU A 242 -19.19 17.92 -21.58
N TYR A 243 -18.50 16.81 -21.81
CA TYR A 243 -18.51 15.69 -20.88
C TYR A 243 -17.87 16.06 -19.54
N PHE A 244 -16.75 16.78 -19.56
CA PHE A 244 -16.10 17.29 -18.34
C PHE A 244 -17.07 18.22 -17.57
N ALA A 245 -17.73 19.14 -18.26
CA ALA A 245 -18.71 20.07 -17.67
C ALA A 245 -19.84 19.33 -16.97
N GLU A 246 -20.44 18.34 -17.63
CA GLU A 246 -21.51 17.52 -17.04
C GLU A 246 -21.08 16.80 -15.78
N GLN A 247 -19.88 16.20 -15.78
CA GLN A 247 -19.36 15.50 -14.60
C GLN A 247 -19.03 16.46 -13.46
N MET A 248 -18.45 17.64 -13.75
CA MET A 248 -18.18 18.67 -12.73
C MET A 248 -19.48 19.21 -12.12
N LYS A 249 -20.53 19.34 -12.91
CA LYS A 249 -21.85 19.71 -12.40
C LYS A 249 -22.38 18.68 -11.40
N GLN A 250 -22.30 17.38 -11.72
CA GLN A 250 -22.69 16.30 -10.80
C GLN A 250 -21.87 16.31 -9.50
N ILE A 251 -20.56 16.60 -9.58
CA ILE A 251 -19.68 16.74 -8.41
C ILE A 251 -20.16 17.88 -7.50
N LEU A 252 -20.53 19.01 -8.07
CA LEU A 252 -21.04 20.16 -7.31
C LEU A 252 -22.42 19.87 -6.71
N GLU A 253 -23.30 19.18 -7.44
CA GLU A 253 -24.65 18.82 -6.99
C GLU A 253 -24.67 17.84 -5.82
N ILE A 254 -23.60 17.04 -5.59
CA ILE A 254 -23.44 16.22 -4.39
C ILE A 254 -22.84 16.97 -3.20
N GLY A 255 -22.55 18.27 -3.33
CA GLY A 255 -22.11 19.12 -2.24
C GLY A 255 -20.61 19.24 -2.06
N VAL A 256 -19.81 18.97 -3.09
CA VAL A 256 -18.38 19.32 -3.11
C VAL A 256 -18.25 20.83 -3.20
N ARG A 257 -17.37 21.44 -2.38
CA ARG A 257 -17.29 22.89 -2.21
C ARG A 257 -16.00 23.52 -2.70
N ILE A 258 -15.00 22.70 -2.98
CA ILE A 258 -13.71 23.12 -3.53
C ILE A 258 -13.53 22.36 -4.84
N VAL A 259 -13.40 23.07 -5.95
CA VAL A 259 -13.28 22.47 -7.28
C VAL A 259 -12.19 23.16 -8.09
N GLY A 260 -11.63 22.42 -9.00
CA GLY A 260 -10.60 22.88 -9.92
C GLY A 260 -10.34 21.83 -10.98
N ALA A 261 -9.17 21.87 -11.58
CA ALA A 261 -8.74 20.84 -12.51
C ALA A 261 -7.26 20.51 -12.32
N CYS A 262 -6.84 19.37 -12.84
CA CYS A 262 -5.46 18.91 -12.78
C CYS A 262 -4.92 18.63 -14.19
N CYS A 263 -4.08 17.63 -14.36
CA CYS A 263 -3.33 17.36 -15.59
C CYS A 263 -4.18 17.42 -16.87
N GLY A 264 -3.60 18.05 -17.90
CA GLY A 264 -4.21 18.28 -19.20
C GLY A 264 -5.12 19.50 -19.31
N SER A 265 -5.51 20.12 -18.18
CA SER A 265 -6.38 21.30 -18.20
C SER A 265 -5.61 22.59 -18.56
N ASN A 266 -6.37 23.59 -18.97
CA ASN A 266 -5.93 24.94 -19.27
C ASN A 266 -7.01 25.94 -18.78
N PRO A 267 -6.84 27.27 -18.95
CA PRO A 267 -7.83 28.26 -18.50
C PRO A 267 -9.26 28.06 -19.00
N GLU A 268 -9.46 27.46 -20.18
CA GLU A 268 -10.81 27.20 -20.72
C GLU A 268 -11.61 26.24 -19.82
N TYR A 269 -10.97 25.23 -19.21
CA TYR A 269 -11.63 24.29 -18.29
C TYR A 269 -12.04 24.99 -16.99
N ILE A 270 -11.23 25.94 -16.50
CA ILE A 270 -11.59 26.74 -15.31
C ILE A 270 -12.75 27.66 -15.61
N LYS A 271 -12.79 28.26 -16.81
CA LYS A 271 -13.93 29.05 -17.27
C LYS A 271 -15.23 28.23 -17.35
N ILE A 272 -15.15 26.96 -17.77
CA ILE A 272 -16.28 26.03 -17.75
C ILE A 272 -16.77 25.81 -16.32
N ILE A 273 -15.85 25.48 -15.36
CA ILE A 273 -16.20 25.30 -13.95
C ILE A 273 -16.86 26.57 -13.40
N LYS A 274 -16.31 27.75 -13.70
CA LYS A 274 -16.87 29.05 -13.27
C LYS A 274 -18.31 29.22 -13.76
N GLY A 275 -18.60 28.92 -15.02
CA GLY A 275 -19.97 29.01 -15.60
C GLY A 275 -20.96 28.08 -14.88
N ILE A 276 -20.52 26.86 -14.49
CA ILE A 276 -21.36 25.94 -13.74
C ILE A 276 -21.61 26.46 -12.32
N VAL A 277 -20.58 26.95 -11.64
CA VAL A 277 -20.68 27.52 -10.28
C VAL A 277 -21.64 28.74 -10.29
N ASP A 278 -21.55 29.60 -11.29
CA ASP A 278 -22.47 30.76 -11.44
C ASP A 278 -23.93 30.33 -11.64
N THR A 279 -24.16 29.21 -12.32
CA THR A 279 -25.49 28.65 -12.53
C THR A 279 -26.07 28.03 -11.26
N ILE A 280 -25.24 27.36 -10.45
CA ILE A 280 -25.66 26.75 -9.18
C ILE A 280 -25.87 27.81 -8.09
N GLY A 281 -25.10 28.89 -8.11
CA GLY A 281 -25.20 30.06 -7.24
C GLY A 281 -24.74 29.81 -5.80
N GLN A 282 -25.41 28.93 -5.04
CA GLN A 282 -25.13 28.68 -3.64
C GLN A 282 -24.59 27.25 -3.41
N PRO A 283 -23.68 27.06 -2.46
CA PRO A 283 -23.20 25.71 -2.09
C PRO A 283 -24.35 24.79 -1.67
N VAL A 284 -24.37 23.59 -2.21
CA VAL A 284 -25.35 22.56 -1.86
C VAL A 284 -24.85 21.76 -0.65
N LYS A 285 -25.76 21.32 0.24
CA LYS A 285 -25.42 20.38 1.31
C LYS A 285 -24.91 19.07 0.72
N LYS A 286 -23.93 18.46 1.40
CA LYS A 286 -23.40 17.16 1.01
C LYS A 286 -24.53 16.13 0.93
N LYS A 287 -24.62 15.45 -0.20
CA LYS A 287 -25.56 14.35 -0.46
C LYS A 287 -24.78 13.05 -0.56
N ILE A 288 -25.23 12.03 0.16
CA ILE A 288 -24.67 10.69 0.09
C ILE A 288 -25.54 9.86 -0.84
N VAL A 289 -24.95 9.30 -1.87
CA VAL A 289 -25.64 8.38 -2.79
C VAL A 289 -25.06 7.00 -2.58
N TYR A 290 -25.72 6.20 -1.75
CA TYR A 290 -25.30 4.82 -1.52
C TYR A 290 -25.56 3.96 -2.77
N THR A 291 -24.53 3.31 -3.26
CA THR A 291 -24.71 2.16 -4.14
C THR A 291 -24.99 0.94 -3.27
N HIS A 292 -26.04 0.18 -3.56
CA HIS A 292 -26.34 -1.07 -2.83
C HIS A 292 -25.08 -1.94 -2.76
N LYS A 293 -24.55 -2.14 -1.55
CA LYS A 293 -23.57 -3.22 -1.32
C LYS A 293 -24.30 -4.53 -1.63
N LYS A 294 -23.77 -5.32 -2.55
CA LYS A 294 -24.19 -6.71 -2.68
C LYS A 294 -23.78 -7.41 -1.39
N ASP A 295 -24.74 -7.92 -0.64
CA ASP A 295 -24.47 -8.80 0.50
C ASP A 295 -23.87 -10.11 -0.02
N PHE A 296 -22.57 -10.24 0.09
CA PHE A 296 -21.89 -11.49 -0.10
C PHE A 296 -21.95 -12.28 1.21
N SER A 297 -22.31 -13.56 1.12
CA SER A 297 -22.28 -14.46 2.27
C SER A 297 -20.89 -14.51 2.90
N GLU A 298 -20.81 -14.48 4.23
CA GLU A 298 -19.56 -14.73 4.95
C GLU A 298 -19.01 -16.11 4.57
N LEU A 299 -17.70 -16.17 4.31
CA LEU A 299 -17.01 -17.44 4.12
C LEU A 299 -16.73 -18.08 5.47
N LYS A 300 -17.11 -19.33 5.63
CA LYS A 300 -16.70 -20.14 6.77
C LYS A 300 -15.19 -20.41 6.66
N ASN A 301 -14.43 -20.00 7.66
CA ASN A 301 -12.99 -20.25 7.73
C ASN A 301 -12.67 -21.27 8.83
N VAL A 302 -12.75 -22.54 8.47
CA VAL A 302 -12.57 -23.67 9.41
C VAL A 302 -11.20 -23.64 10.10
N PHE A 303 -10.15 -23.23 9.37
CA PHE A 303 -8.80 -23.11 9.93
C PHE A 303 -8.72 -22.00 10.98
N TRP A 304 -9.22 -20.80 10.64
CA TRP A 304 -9.23 -19.68 11.58
C TRP A 304 -10.09 -19.96 12.81
N ASP A 305 -11.27 -20.56 12.63
CA ASP A 305 -12.17 -20.90 13.73
C ASP A 305 -11.47 -21.86 14.72
N LYS A 306 -10.73 -22.85 14.20
CA LYS A 306 -9.94 -23.78 15.02
C LYS A 306 -8.81 -23.05 15.79
N VAL A 307 -8.00 -22.24 15.12
CA VAL A 307 -6.93 -21.44 15.77
C VAL A 307 -7.50 -20.51 16.82
N ASN A 308 -8.58 -19.82 16.49
CA ASN A 308 -9.17 -18.81 17.37
C ASN A 308 -9.87 -19.43 18.60
N SER A 309 -10.31 -20.68 18.52
CA SER A 309 -10.85 -21.44 19.65
C SER A 309 -9.79 -21.94 20.66
N GLY A 310 -8.51 -21.60 20.44
CA GLY A 310 -7.39 -22.04 21.27
C GLY A 310 -6.91 -23.47 21.00
N LYS A 311 -7.43 -24.12 19.96
CA LYS A 311 -6.96 -25.44 19.54
C LYS A 311 -5.72 -25.32 18.68
N LYS A 312 -4.70 -26.11 18.98
CA LYS A 312 -3.50 -26.15 18.14
C LYS A 312 -3.83 -26.65 16.73
N VAL A 313 -3.20 -26.01 15.75
CA VAL A 313 -3.36 -26.34 14.32
C VAL A 313 -2.04 -26.78 13.71
N ILE A 314 -2.13 -27.53 12.61
CA ILE A 314 -0.97 -28.01 11.86
C ILE A 314 -1.09 -27.46 10.42
N ALA A 315 -0.21 -26.50 10.09
CA ALA A 315 0.00 -26.03 8.73
C ALA A 315 1.20 -26.76 8.13
N VAL A 316 1.08 -27.23 6.89
CA VAL A 316 2.16 -27.95 6.20
C VAL A 316 2.48 -27.26 4.89
N GLU A 317 3.73 -26.84 4.73
CA GLU A 317 4.20 -26.24 3.49
C GLU A 317 4.60 -27.30 2.46
N LEU A 318 4.13 -27.08 1.25
CA LEU A 318 4.58 -27.78 0.07
C LEU A 318 5.09 -26.78 -0.98
N ASP A 319 6.20 -27.11 -1.59
CA ASP A 319 6.69 -26.42 -2.77
C ASP A 319 5.74 -26.61 -3.95
N SER A 320 5.45 -25.53 -4.67
CA SER A 320 4.72 -25.62 -5.94
C SER A 320 5.53 -26.36 -7.01
N PRO A 321 4.89 -27.13 -7.91
CA PRO A 321 5.57 -27.82 -9.01
C PRO A 321 6.36 -26.88 -9.92
N LYS A 322 7.45 -27.39 -10.53
CA LYS A 322 8.26 -26.66 -11.50
C LYS A 322 7.65 -26.63 -12.90
N ASP A 323 6.66 -27.49 -13.14
CA ASP A 323 5.95 -27.65 -14.40
C ASP A 323 4.43 -27.73 -14.16
N PHE A 324 3.66 -28.06 -15.17
CA PHE A 324 2.19 -28.15 -15.11
C PHE A 324 1.68 -29.45 -14.48
N ASN A 325 2.55 -30.44 -14.17
CA ASN A 325 2.10 -31.68 -13.55
C ASN A 325 1.83 -31.51 -12.05
N THR A 326 0.57 -31.60 -11.66
CA THR A 326 0.14 -31.40 -10.28
C THR A 326 -0.13 -32.70 -9.52
N GLU A 327 0.04 -33.89 -10.14
CA GLU A 327 -0.39 -35.15 -9.55
C GLU A 327 0.26 -35.45 -8.19
N ASP A 328 1.59 -35.37 -8.11
CA ASP A 328 2.32 -35.67 -6.88
C ASP A 328 2.04 -34.64 -5.79
N PHE A 329 1.88 -33.36 -6.17
CA PHE A 329 1.49 -32.29 -5.24
C PHE A 329 0.09 -32.56 -4.65
N VAL A 330 -0.88 -32.92 -5.47
CA VAL A 330 -2.26 -33.23 -5.04
C VAL A 330 -2.27 -34.49 -4.19
N LYS A 331 -1.60 -35.59 -4.60
CA LYS A 331 -1.48 -36.83 -3.83
C LYS A 331 -0.88 -36.58 -2.45
N SER A 332 0.20 -35.78 -2.40
CA SER A 332 0.86 -35.37 -1.15
C SER A 332 -0.08 -34.60 -0.24
N SER A 333 -0.78 -33.61 -0.78
CA SER A 333 -1.75 -32.79 -0.04
C SER A 333 -2.88 -33.63 0.58
N ILE A 334 -3.41 -34.59 -0.18
CA ILE A 334 -4.44 -35.53 0.31
C ILE A 334 -3.90 -36.39 1.45
N ARG A 335 -2.68 -36.93 1.33
CA ARG A 335 -2.04 -37.74 2.38
C ARG A 335 -1.82 -36.95 3.66
N LEU A 336 -1.31 -35.72 3.55
CA LEU A 336 -1.07 -34.81 4.68
C LEU A 336 -2.38 -34.45 5.38
N LYS A 337 -3.43 -34.12 4.61
CA LYS A 337 -4.77 -33.84 5.16
C LYS A 337 -5.32 -35.04 5.94
N LYS A 338 -5.21 -36.25 5.41
CA LYS A 338 -5.64 -37.49 6.09
C LYS A 338 -4.86 -37.76 7.38
N ALA A 339 -3.58 -37.37 7.45
CA ALA A 339 -2.76 -37.51 8.65
C ALA A 339 -3.12 -36.51 9.75
N GLY A 340 -3.76 -35.39 9.42
CA GLY A 340 -4.20 -34.40 10.38
C GLY A 340 -3.71 -32.97 10.11
N ALA A 341 -3.14 -32.68 8.94
CA ALA A 341 -2.88 -31.32 8.55
C ALA A 341 -4.18 -30.51 8.42
N ASP A 342 -4.24 -29.36 9.05
CA ASP A 342 -5.41 -28.48 9.02
C ASP A 342 -5.44 -27.61 7.76
N ILE A 343 -4.26 -27.21 7.26
CA ILE A 343 -4.11 -26.39 6.08
C ILE A 343 -2.81 -26.72 5.34
N ILE A 344 -2.84 -26.66 4.02
CA ILE A 344 -1.64 -26.77 3.17
C ILE A 344 -1.20 -25.34 2.80
N THR A 345 0.01 -24.95 3.17
CA THR A 345 0.59 -23.70 2.69
C THR A 345 1.41 -23.96 1.42
N ILE A 346 1.39 -23.02 0.48
CA ILE A 346 1.95 -23.24 -0.85
C ILE A 346 2.91 -22.10 -1.17
N ALA A 347 4.19 -22.44 -1.32
CA ALA A 347 5.23 -21.47 -1.61
C ALA A 347 5.03 -20.81 -2.99
N ASP A 348 5.22 -19.47 -3.08
CA ASP A 348 5.11 -18.68 -4.30
C ASP A 348 6.52 -18.34 -4.83
N CYS A 349 6.95 -19.06 -5.85
CA CYS A 349 8.25 -18.87 -6.53
C CYS A 349 9.43 -18.75 -5.54
N PRO A 350 9.68 -19.77 -4.70
CA PRO A 350 10.78 -19.76 -3.72
C PRO A 350 12.13 -19.55 -4.41
N ILE A 351 13.03 -18.83 -3.72
CA ILE A 351 14.38 -18.47 -4.22
C ILE A 351 14.30 -17.74 -5.58
N ALA A 352 13.25 -16.97 -5.79
CA ALA A 352 12.99 -16.22 -7.03
C ALA A 352 12.95 -17.09 -8.32
N ARG A 353 12.66 -18.39 -8.20
CA ARG A 353 12.54 -19.29 -9.34
C ARG A 353 11.07 -19.47 -9.75
N PRO A 354 10.73 -19.36 -11.05
CA PRO A 354 9.35 -19.52 -11.51
C PRO A 354 8.85 -20.94 -11.24
N ARG A 355 7.63 -21.01 -10.70
CA ARG A 355 6.91 -22.24 -10.43
C ARG A 355 5.43 -22.05 -10.74
N LEU A 356 4.65 -23.12 -10.66
CA LEU A 356 3.21 -23.05 -10.80
C LEU A 356 2.61 -22.15 -9.71
N ASP A 357 1.71 -21.24 -10.09
CA ASP A 357 1.17 -20.20 -9.21
C ASP A 357 0.51 -20.80 -7.95
N SER A 358 0.86 -20.29 -6.78
CA SER A 358 0.42 -20.78 -5.48
C SER A 358 -1.11 -20.65 -5.30
N CYS A 359 -1.70 -19.55 -5.80
CA CYS A 359 -3.14 -19.30 -5.70
C CYS A 359 -3.95 -20.23 -6.62
N MET A 360 -3.41 -20.54 -7.81
CA MET A 360 -4.02 -21.52 -8.72
C MET A 360 -4.03 -22.93 -8.11
N LEU A 361 -2.93 -23.32 -7.45
CA LEU A 361 -2.87 -24.60 -6.73
C LEU A 361 -3.81 -24.64 -5.54
N ALA A 362 -3.88 -23.54 -4.76
CA ALA A 362 -4.82 -23.42 -3.66
C ALA A 362 -6.28 -23.56 -4.13
N ALA A 363 -6.64 -22.91 -5.25
CA ALA A 363 -7.94 -23.02 -5.87
C ALA A 363 -8.25 -24.47 -6.28
N LYS A 364 -7.28 -25.16 -6.89
CA LYS A 364 -7.41 -26.57 -7.27
C LYS A 364 -7.66 -27.47 -6.06
N LEU A 365 -6.84 -27.34 -4.99
CA LEU A 365 -7.01 -28.12 -3.76
C LEU A 365 -8.36 -27.88 -3.11
N LYS A 366 -8.81 -26.64 -3.05
CA LYS A 366 -10.09 -26.25 -2.44
C LYS A 366 -11.26 -26.80 -3.25
N ARG A 367 -11.27 -26.55 -4.56
CA ARG A 367 -12.39 -26.90 -5.45
C ARG A 367 -12.53 -28.40 -5.66
N GLU A 368 -11.41 -29.11 -5.90
CA GLU A 368 -11.45 -30.52 -6.29
C GLU A 368 -11.39 -31.49 -5.11
N HIS A 369 -10.79 -31.07 -3.99
CA HIS A 369 -10.49 -31.97 -2.87
C HIS A 369 -10.98 -31.46 -1.51
N SER A 370 -11.61 -30.28 -1.45
CA SER A 370 -12.05 -29.64 -0.18
C SER A 370 -10.93 -29.54 0.86
N ILE A 371 -9.69 -29.30 0.40
CA ILE A 371 -8.52 -29.09 1.25
C ILE A 371 -8.35 -27.60 1.49
N GLU A 372 -8.28 -27.21 2.77
CA GLU A 372 -7.93 -25.83 3.13
C GLU A 372 -6.50 -25.52 2.69
N ALA A 373 -6.32 -24.39 2.02
CA ALA A 373 -5.04 -23.97 1.52
C ALA A 373 -4.76 -22.50 1.84
N MET A 374 -3.49 -22.18 2.08
CA MET A 374 -2.97 -20.84 2.33
C MET A 374 -1.87 -20.56 1.29
N PRO A 375 -2.20 -19.96 0.16
CA PRO A 375 -1.19 -19.56 -0.80
C PRO A 375 -0.30 -18.47 -0.22
N HIS A 376 1.00 -18.56 -0.45
CA HIS A 376 1.91 -17.44 -0.26
C HIS A 376 1.69 -16.45 -1.41
N MET A 377 1.75 -15.17 -1.12
CA MET A 377 1.60 -14.10 -2.11
C MET A 377 2.82 -13.18 -2.04
N THR A 378 3.69 -13.27 -3.05
CA THR A 378 4.87 -12.40 -3.16
C THR A 378 4.54 -11.07 -3.82
N CYS A 379 5.24 -10.02 -3.40
CA CYS A 379 5.12 -8.68 -3.99
C CYS A 379 6.09 -8.46 -5.16
N ARG A 380 7.02 -9.40 -5.39
CA ARG A 380 8.11 -9.24 -6.37
C ARG A 380 7.61 -9.10 -7.80
N ASP A 381 6.65 -9.92 -8.21
CA ASP A 381 6.33 -10.13 -9.63
C ASP A 381 5.01 -9.46 -10.06
N ARG A 382 4.26 -8.85 -9.13
CA ARG A 382 2.91 -8.34 -9.40
C ARG A 382 2.76 -6.86 -9.03
N ASN A 383 2.16 -6.09 -9.93
CA ASN A 383 1.66 -4.76 -9.61
C ASN A 383 0.30 -4.83 -8.89
N ILE A 384 -0.20 -3.69 -8.41
CA ILE A 384 -1.44 -3.62 -7.62
C ILE A 384 -2.66 -4.13 -8.41
N ASN A 385 -2.73 -3.91 -9.72
CA ASN A 385 -3.85 -4.38 -10.54
C ASN A 385 -3.85 -5.92 -10.66
N ALA A 386 -2.69 -6.51 -10.95
CA ALA A 386 -2.53 -7.96 -10.99
C ALA A 386 -2.80 -8.59 -9.61
N THR A 387 -2.35 -7.95 -8.53
CA THR A 387 -2.61 -8.37 -7.15
C THR A 387 -4.12 -8.35 -6.84
N LYS A 388 -4.83 -7.28 -7.22
CA LYS A 388 -6.29 -7.19 -7.02
C LYS A 388 -7.05 -8.25 -7.81
N ALA A 389 -6.70 -8.45 -9.08
CA ALA A 389 -7.31 -9.48 -9.91
C ALA A 389 -7.14 -10.89 -9.31
N LEU A 390 -5.94 -11.19 -8.81
CA LEU A 390 -5.64 -12.45 -8.14
C LEU A 390 -6.44 -12.61 -6.85
N LEU A 391 -6.53 -11.59 -6.00
CA LEU A 391 -7.31 -11.61 -4.75
C LEU A 391 -8.82 -11.79 -5.00
N LEU A 392 -9.36 -11.21 -6.07
CA LEU A 392 -10.74 -11.47 -6.50
C LEU A 392 -10.94 -12.94 -6.87
N GLY A 393 -9.98 -13.55 -7.58
CA GLY A 393 -9.97 -14.98 -7.89
C GLY A 393 -9.87 -15.84 -6.63
N VAL A 394 -8.95 -15.53 -5.71
CA VAL A 394 -8.78 -16.20 -4.41
C VAL A 394 -10.11 -16.20 -3.63
N ARG A 395 -10.81 -15.04 -3.58
CA ARG A 395 -12.10 -14.93 -2.92
C ARG A 395 -13.20 -15.72 -3.64
N ALA A 396 -13.23 -15.70 -4.98
CA ALA A 396 -14.18 -16.44 -5.79
C ALA A 396 -14.06 -17.97 -5.62
N GLU A 397 -12.84 -18.47 -5.41
CA GLU A 397 -12.55 -19.89 -5.13
C GLU A 397 -12.69 -20.25 -3.63
N ASN A 398 -13.24 -19.35 -2.82
CA ASN A 398 -13.48 -19.57 -1.38
C ASN A 398 -12.21 -19.87 -0.57
N ILE A 399 -11.09 -19.28 -0.95
CA ILE A 399 -9.85 -19.34 -0.18
C ILE A 399 -9.92 -18.23 0.85
N SER A 400 -9.81 -18.60 2.12
CA SER A 400 -10.03 -17.70 3.27
C SER A 400 -8.76 -17.33 4.02
N ASN A 401 -7.60 -17.85 3.63
CA ASN A 401 -6.32 -17.59 4.30
C ASN A 401 -5.22 -17.33 3.27
N VAL A 402 -4.42 -16.29 3.47
CA VAL A 402 -3.27 -15.98 2.62
C VAL A 402 -2.05 -15.62 3.47
N LEU A 403 -0.86 -15.97 3.01
CA LEU A 403 0.41 -15.55 3.62
C LEU A 403 1.04 -14.46 2.76
N THR A 404 1.19 -13.26 3.31
CA THR A 404 1.83 -12.13 2.61
C THR A 404 3.33 -12.13 2.85
N VAL A 405 4.11 -12.17 1.78
CA VAL A 405 5.57 -12.12 1.80
C VAL A 405 6.10 -11.09 0.81
N THR A 406 7.24 -10.49 1.11
CA THR A 406 7.87 -9.54 0.16
C THR A 406 8.37 -10.27 -1.09
N GLY A 407 8.85 -11.49 -0.93
CA GLY A 407 9.49 -12.32 -1.94
C GLY A 407 11.01 -12.17 -1.94
N ASP A 408 11.70 -13.24 -2.31
CA ASP A 408 13.15 -13.27 -2.42
C ASP A 408 13.64 -12.32 -3.53
N PRO A 409 14.80 -11.67 -3.35
CA PRO A 409 15.37 -10.82 -4.37
C PRO A 409 15.77 -11.65 -5.61
N ILE A 410 15.59 -11.06 -6.80
CA ILE A 410 16.07 -11.66 -8.05
C ILE A 410 17.59 -11.70 -8.01
N PRO A 411 18.24 -12.84 -8.31
CA PRO A 411 19.69 -12.96 -8.38
C PRO A 411 20.29 -11.91 -9.34
N ASN A 412 21.44 -11.34 -8.98
CA ASN A 412 22.08 -10.26 -9.75
C ASN A 412 22.32 -10.63 -11.22
N ALA A 413 22.66 -11.90 -11.50
CA ALA A 413 22.90 -12.39 -12.86
C ALA A 413 21.65 -12.39 -13.76
N GLU A 414 20.45 -12.37 -13.18
CA GLU A 414 19.17 -12.45 -13.91
C GLU A 414 18.43 -11.11 -13.99
N ARG A 415 18.95 -10.06 -13.35
CA ARG A 415 18.30 -8.74 -13.30
C ARG A 415 18.20 -8.03 -14.64
N SER A 416 19.01 -8.42 -15.61
CA SER A 416 18.91 -7.91 -16.99
C SER A 416 17.75 -8.53 -17.77
N GLU A 417 17.28 -9.71 -17.36
CA GLU A 417 16.25 -10.48 -18.07
C GLU A 417 14.88 -10.40 -17.36
N VAL A 418 14.90 -10.27 -16.02
CA VAL A 418 13.69 -10.25 -15.20
C VAL A 418 13.62 -8.95 -14.40
N ALA A 419 12.60 -8.14 -14.68
CA ALA A 419 12.33 -6.91 -13.93
C ALA A 419 11.48 -7.21 -12.68
N ALA A 420 11.98 -6.85 -11.50
CA ALA A 420 11.19 -6.89 -10.28
C ALA A 420 10.22 -5.71 -10.23
N VAL A 421 8.98 -5.95 -9.81
CA VAL A 421 7.94 -4.93 -9.71
C VAL A 421 7.97 -4.24 -8.33
N TYR A 422 7.92 -5.00 -7.25
CA TYR A 422 7.94 -4.52 -5.86
C TYR A 422 7.13 -3.23 -5.59
N GLN A 423 5.98 -3.08 -6.23
CA GLN A 423 5.11 -1.92 -5.95
C GLN A 423 4.61 -1.93 -4.50
N LEU A 424 4.38 -3.12 -3.95
CA LEU A 424 4.05 -3.36 -2.55
C LEU A 424 5.19 -4.10 -1.85
N ASN A 425 5.19 -4.10 -0.53
CA ASN A 425 5.90 -5.05 0.32
C ASN A 425 4.88 -5.83 1.16
N SER A 426 5.30 -6.82 1.93
CA SER A 426 4.37 -7.68 2.70
C SER A 426 3.44 -6.90 3.64
N ARG A 427 3.90 -5.81 4.26
CA ARG A 427 3.08 -4.94 5.11
C ARG A 427 2.03 -4.17 4.30
N LYS A 428 2.45 -3.54 3.18
CA LYS A 428 1.53 -2.79 2.30
C LYS A 428 0.50 -3.74 1.65
N LEU A 429 0.92 -4.95 1.29
CA LEU A 429 0.01 -5.98 0.76
C LEU A 429 -1.02 -6.40 1.83
N ALA A 430 -0.60 -6.59 3.08
CA ALA A 430 -1.53 -6.89 4.18
C ALA A 430 -2.56 -5.76 4.38
N ALA A 431 -2.12 -4.50 4.42
CA ALA A 431 -3.00 -3.34 4.52
C ALA A 431 -3.97 -3.23 3.33
N TYR A 432 -3.51 -3.56 2.13
CA TYR A 432 -4.35 -3.58 0.94
C TYR A 432 -5.44 -4.66 1.02
N ILE A 433 -5.09 -5.87 1.46
CA ILE A 433 -6.07 -6.94 1.67
C ILE A 433 -7.06 -6.57 2.78
N ASP A 434 -6.61 -5.93 3.88
CA ASP A 434 -7.48 -5.46 4.95
C ASP A 434 -8.49 -4.41 4.46
N SER A 435 -8.06 -3.48 3.61
CA SER A 435 -8.97 -2.53 2.95
C SER A 435 -9.99 -3.23 2.04
N LEU A 436 -9.55 -4.19 1.23
CA LEU A 436 -10.43 -4.99 0.38
C LEU A 436 -11.40 -5.85 1.22
N ASN A 437 -10.96 -6.37 2.37
CA ASN A 437 -11.82 -7.09 3.31
C ASN A 437 -12.99 -6.24 3.77
N LYS A 438 -12.73 -4.99 4.15
CA LYS A 438 -13.75 -4.06 4.63
C LYS A 438 -14.72 -3.63 3.54
N GLU A 439 -14.23 -3.46 2.31
CA GLU A 439 -14.99 -2.83 1.24
C GLU A 439 -15.60 -3.83 0.24
N VAL A 440 -14.91 -4.96 -0.02
CA VAL A 440 -15.23 -5.88 -1.12
C VAL A 440 -15.47 -7.31 -0.64
N PHE A 441 -14.67 -7.82 0.31
CA PHE A 441 -14.64 -9.25 0.64
C PHE A 441 -15.45 -9.63 1.88
N ASN A 442 -16.09 -8.68 2.54
CA ASN A 442 -16.86 -8.91 3.78
C ASN A 442 -16.04 -9.65 4.85
N ASN A 443 -14.81 -9.17 5.11
CA ASN A 443 -13.86 -9.71 6.10
C ASN A 443 -13.53 -11.22 5.94
N SER A 444 -13.65 -11.75 4.72
CA SER A 444 -13.56 -13.20 4.47
C SER A 444 -12.12 -13.73 4.39
N ILE A 445 -11.11 -12.89 4.14
CA ILE A 445 -9.71 -13.31 3.98
C ILE A 445 -8.92 -12.97 5.24
N LYS A 446 -8.35 -13.99 5.91
CA LYS A 446 -7.41 -13.82 7.02
C LYS A 446 -5.98 -13.74 6.49
N VAL A 447 -5.28 -12.69 6.91
CA VAL A 447 -3.93 -12.39 6.44
C VAL A 447 -2.91 -12.87 7.46
N TYR A 448 -2.01 -13.74 7.01
CA TYR A 448 -0.85 -14.19 7.76
C TYR A 448 0.42 -13.54 7.21
N ALA A 449 1.48 -13.48 8.01
CA ALA A 449 2.78 -12.96 7.60
C ALA A 449 3.92 -13.80 8.17
N ALA A 450 5.12 -13.65 7.62
CA ALA A 450 6.32 -14.29 8.16
C ALA A 450 6.87 -13.52 9.37
N LEU A 451 7.37 -14.25 10.37
CA LEU A 451 8.11 -13.74 11.52
C LEU A 451 9.49 -14.42 11.59
N ASN A 452 10.57 -13.64 11.50
CA ASN A 452 11.91 -14.17 11.57
C ASN A 452 12.43 -14.23 13.00
N VAL A 453 12.26 -15.39 13.64
CA VAL A 453 12.77 -15.66 15.01
C VAL A 453 14.30 -15.82 15.06
N ASN A 454 14.97 -15.93 13.90
CA ASN A 454 16.43 -16.02 13.78
C ASN A 454 17.09 -14.63 13.52
N ALA A 455 16.34 -13.54 13.61
CA ALA A 455 16.83 -12.20 13.31
C ALA A 455 17.89 -11.76 14.34
N ARG A 456 19.07 -11.32 13.88
CA ARG A 456 20.17 -10.82 14.75
C ARG A 456 19.75 -9.65 15.66
N LYS A 457 18.81 -8.80 15.22
CA LYS A 457 18.22 -7.69 16.00
C LYS A 457 16.73 -7.96 16.16
N PHE A 458 16.37 -8.84 17.07
CA PHE A 458 14.99 -9.32 17.21
C PHE A 458 14.00 -8.21 17.61
N ASP A 459 14.43 -7.21 18.41
CA ASP A 459 13.56 -6.04 18.72
C ASP A 459 13.12 -5.27 17.47
N SER A 460 13.97 -5.19 16.46
CA SER A 460 13.60 -4.57 15.17
C SER A 460 12.58 -5.42 14.42
N GLU A 461 12.69 -6.73 14.49
CA GLU A 461 11.71 -7.66 13.90
C GLU A 461 10.36 -7.61 14.62
N LEU A 462 10.36 -7.51 15.96
CA LEU A 462 9.15 -7.31 16.76
C LEU A 462 8.42 -6.00 16.36
N LYS A 463 9.15 -4.91 16.20
CA LYS A 463 8.55 -3.64 15.73
C LYS A 463 7.92 -3.79 14.35
N ARG A 464 8.57 -4.51 13.43
CA ARG A 464 7.99 -4.83 12.11
C ARG A 464 6.74 -5.70 12.23
N ALA A 465 6.76 -6.71 13.11
CA ALA A 465 5.60 -7.55 13.35
C ALA A 465 4.41 -6.76 13.91
N MET A 466 4.64 -5.87 14.88
CA MET A 466 3.61 -4.96 15.39
C MET A 466 3.01 -4.08 14.29
N THR A 467 3.86 -3.56 13.39
CA THR A 467 3.40 -2.77 12.23
C THR A 467 2.59 -3.61 11.24
N LYS A 468 2.92 -4.90 11.08
CA LYS A 468 2.12 -5.83 10.27
C LYS A 468 0.75 -6.11 10.92
N ILE A 469 0.67 -6.27 12.24
CA ILE A 469 -0.59 -6.43 12.96
C ILE A 469 -1.50 -5.21 12.73
N SER A 470 -0.97 -4.00 12.91
CA SER A 470 -1.74 -2.76 12.62
C SER A 470 -2.15 -2.62 11.14
N SER A 471 -1.56 -3.40 10.26
CA SER A 471 -1.91 -3.51 8.83
C SER A 471 -2.87 -4.67 8.51
N GLY A 472 -3.50 -5.30 9.52
CA GLY A 472 -4.51 -6.35 9.34
C GLY A 472 -4.00 -7.78 9.39
N VAL A 473 -2.73 -8.02 9.75
CA VAL A 473 -2.19 -9.38 9.95
C VAL A 473 -2.77 -9.96 11.25
N VAL A 474 -3.37 -11.14 11.15
CA VAL A 474 -3.99 -11.84 12.28
C VAL A 474 -3.11 -12.95 12.87
N GLY A 475 -2.07 -13.36 12.15
CA GLY A 475 -1.17 -14.42 12.62
C GLY A 475 0.15 -14.47 11.86
N PHE A 476 1.12 -15.16 12.44
CA PHE A 476 2.46 -15.31 11.91
C PHE A 476 2.83 -16.79 11.73
N LEU A 477 3.51 -17.09 10.64
CA LEU A 477 4.28 -18.32 10.44
C LEU A 477 5.75 -17.98 10.69
N THR A 478 6.41 -18.65 11.65
CA THR A 478 7.79 -18.31 11.98
C THR A 478 8.77 -18.98 11.01
N GLN A 479 9.96 -18.40 10.89
CA GLN A 479 11.11 -19.15 10.37
C GLN A 479 11.40 -20.36 11.29
N PRO A 480 12.07 -21.42 10.80
CA PRO A 480 12.36 -22.60 11.59
C PRO A 480 13.07 -22.29 12.91
N VAL A 481 12.61 -22.92 13.99
CA VAL A 481 13.23 -22.84 15.32
C VAL A 481 14.25 -23.95 15.43
N LEU A 482 15.54 -23.64 15.24
CA LEU A 482 16.63 -24.62 15.27
C LEU A 482 17.63 -24.34 16.39
N THR A 483 17.52 -23.21 17.08
CA THR A 483 18.46 -22.79 18.16
C THR A 483 17.69 -22.37 19.40
N ASP A 484 18.38 -22.39 20.56
CA ASP A 484 17.82 -21.89 21.82
C ASP A 484 17.54 -20.39 21.75
N GLU A 485 18.33 -19.61 21.00
CA GLU A 485 18.10 -18.19 20.76
C GLU A 485 16.78 -17.98 19.99
N ALA A 486 16.54 -18.77 18.94
CA ALA A 486 15.27 -18.71 18.19
C ALA A 486 14.06 -19.07 19.06
N LEU A 487 14.21 -20.04 19.97
CA LEU A 487 13.17 -20.41 20.93
C LEU A 487 12.91 -19.28 21.94
N GLN A 488 13.96 -18.62 22.43
CA GLN A 488 13.81 -17.46 23.32
C GLN A 488 13.14 -16.27 22.61
N ASN A 489 13.51 -16.04 21.35
CA ASN A 489 12.87 -15.02 20.52
C ASN A 489 11.38 -15.34 20.28
N LEU A 490 11.04 -16.60 20.06
CA LEU A 490 9.65 -17.06 19.94
C LEU A 490 8.86 -16.79 21.22
N LYS A 491 9.41 -17.10 22.40
CA LYS A 491 8.81 -16.78 23.69
C LYS A 491 8.54 -15.28 23.83
N THR A 492 9.55 -14.46 23.52
CA THR A 492 9.41 -13.00 23.55
C THR A 492 8.34 -12.50 22.58
N ALA A 493 8.24 -13.11 21.39
CA ALA A 493 7.16 -12.79 20.43
C ALA A 493 5.79 -13.11 20.99
N ARG A 494 5.63 -14.27 21.65
CA ARG A 494 4.37 -14.67 22.28
C ARG A 494 3.91 -13.69 23.36
N GLU A 495 4.84 -13.16 24.15
CA GLU A 495 4.55 -12.21 25.21
C GLU A 495 4.17 -10.81 24.68
N LYS A 496 4.73 -10.40 23.53
CA LYS A 496 4.61 -9.02 23.03
C LYS A 496 3.66 -8.82 21.86
N LEU A 497 3.30 -9.88 21.14
CA LEU A 497 2.46 -9.77 19.94
C LEU A 497 1.02 -10.24 20.21
N ASP A 498 0.06 -9.38 19.95
CA ASP A 498 -1.37 -9.74 19.96
C ASP A 498 -1.76 -10.34 18.58
N ALA A 499 -1.24 -11.54 18.30
CA ALA A 499 -1.52 -12.27 17.07
C ALA A 499 -1.29 -13.77 17.29
N LYS A 500 -1.86 -14.59 16.42
CA LYS A 500 -1.63 -16.04 16.44
C LYS A 500 -0.23 -16.36 15.92
N ILE A 501 0.45 -17.36 16.50
CA ILE A 501 1.81 -17.74 16.10
C ILE A 501 1.84 -19.24 15.80
N LEU A 502 2.26 -19.59 14.58
CA LEU A 502 2.54 -20.97 14.18
C LEU A 502 4.05 -21.17 14.13
N GLY A 503 4.57 -22.03 14.99
CA GLY A 503 6.00 -22.27 15.14
C GLY A 503 6.56 -23.12 14.01
N GLY A 504 7.61 -22.62 13.35
CA GLY A 504 8.26 -23.25 12.20
C GLY A 504 9.11 -24.46 12.59
N ILE A 505 8.89 -25.59 11.94
CA ILE A 505 9.67 -26.83 12.03
C ILE A 505 10.13 -27.20 10.63
N LEU A 506 11.46 -27.27 10.44
CA LEU A 506 12.09 -27.74 9.20
C LEU A 506 12.97 -28.94 9.52
N PRO A 507 12.55 -30.18 9.18
CA PRO A 507 13.38 -31.36 9.38
C PRO A 507 14.62 -31.31 8.48
N ILE A 508 15.82 -31.35 9.08
CA ILE A 508 17.09 -31.47 8.36
C ILE A 508 17.31 -32.96 8.07
N ILE A 509 17.59 -33.31 6.82
CA ILE A 509 17.61 -34.68 6.35
C ILE A 509 19.01 -35.20 5.95
N SER A 510 20.02 -34.38 6.01
CA SER A 510 21.44 -34.72 5.81
C SER A 510 22.35 -33.53 6.13
N ASP A 511 23.65 -33.76 6.25
CA ASP A 511 24.70 -32.74 6.32
C ASP A 511 24.67 -31.77 5.13
N LYS A 512 24.56 -32.31 3.91
CA LYS A 512 24.47 -31.51 2.67
C LYS A 512 23.23 -30.63 2.68
N ASN A 513 22.11 -31.15 3.17
CA ASN A 513 20.87 -30.37 3.30
C ASN A 513 21.02 -29.27 4.36
N ALA A 514 21.65 -29.55 5.48
CA ALA A 514 21.95 -28.56 6.52
C ALA A 514 22.83 -27.43 5.99
N LEU A 515 23.93 -27.79 5.28
CA LEU A 515 24.83 -26.82 4.65
C LEU A 515 24.13 -25.98 3.57
N PHE A 516 23.27 -26.59 2.75
CA PHE A 516 22.48 -25.85 1.76
C PHE A 516 21.56 -24.83 2.44
N ILE A 517 20.83 -25.23 3.47
CA ILE A 517 19.93 -24.34 4.21
C ILE A 517 20.72 -23.19 4.83
N GLN A 518 21.85 -23.47 5.47
CA GLN A 518 22.70 -22.47 6.11
C GLN A 518 23.25 -21.42 5.13
N ASN A 519 23.61 -21.82 3.90
CA ASN A 519 24.31 -20.95 2.96
C ASN A 519 23.42 -20.33 1.90
N GLU A 520 22.30 -20.99 1.51
CA GLU A 520 21.49 -20.60 0.36
C GLU A 520 20.09 -20.11 0.78
N VAL A 521 19.65 -20.37 2.01
CA VAL A 521 18.31 -19.97 2.46
C VAL A 521 18.40 -18.83 3.46
N ASN A 522 17.99 -17.65 3.03
CA ASN A 522 18.03 -16.47 3.88
C ASN A 522 17.10 -16.58 5.10
N GLY A 523 17.60 -16.17 6.27
CA GLY A 523 16.79 -16.06 7.49
C GLY A 523 16.69 -17.35 8.30
N ILE A 524 17.36 -18.42 7.91
CA ILE A 524 17.50 -19.65 8.71
C ILE A 524 18.93 -19.77 9.18
N ASN A 525 19.12 -20.07 10.47
CA ASN A 525 20.41 -20.33 11.07
C ASN A 525 20.47 -21.81 11.51
N VAL A 526 21.38 -22.59 10.90
CA VAL A 526 21.62 -23.98 11.25
C VAL A 526 22.94 -24.04 12.03
N PRO A 527 22.93 -24.39 13.34
CA PRO A 527 24.13 -24.46 14.13
C PRO A 527 25.13 -25.51 13.61
N GLU A 528 26.43 -25.24 13.74
CA GLU A 528 27.47 -26.18 13.31
C GLU A 528 27.40 -27.55 14.03
N ASP A 529 27.10 -27.56 15.32
CA ASP A 529 26.88 -28.77 16.10
C ASP A 529 25.72 -29.62 15.52
N MET A 530 24.64 -28.98 15.09
CA MET A 530 23.54 -29.66 14.40
C MET A 530 24.01 -30.24 13.06
N ILE A 531 24.83 -29.53 12.27
CA ILE A 531 25.37 -30.03 11.00
C ILE A 531 26.20 -31.31 11.26
N ARG A 532 27.08 -31.28 12.27
CA ARG A 532 27.94 -32.42 12.66
C ARG A 532 27.16 -33.67 13.08
N LEU A 533 25.94 -33.49 13.65
CA LEU A 533 25.07 -34.63 14.00
C LEU A 533 24.69 -35.49 12.78
N TYR A 534 24.73 -34.92 11.57
CA TYR A 534 24.38 -35.62 10.34
C TYR A 534 25.56 -36.17 9.57
N GLU A 535 26.81 -35.86 9.97
CA GLU A 535 28.02 -36.35 9.31
C GLU A 535 28.12 -37.86 9.35
N GLY A 536 28.36 -38.49 8.22
CA GLY A 536 28.55 -39.94 8.08
C GLY A 536 27.30 -40.80 8.31
N LYS A 537 26.12 -40.20 8.52
CA LYS A 537 24.88 -40.95 8.73
C LYS A 537 24.31 -41.48 7.41
N SER A 538 23.81 -42.70 7.47
CA SER A 538 22.97 -43.26 6.42
C SER A 538 21.67 -42.48 6.29
N ARG A 539 20.95 -42.66 5.17
CA ARG A 539 19.66 -42.02 4.91
C ARG A 539 18.66 -42.29 6.03
N ASP A 540 18.57 -43.54 6.50
CA ASP A 540 17.57 -43.94 7.50
C ASP A 540 17.91 -43.38 8.90
N GLU A 541 19.20 -43.35 9.26
CA GLU A 541 19.67 -42.73 10.51
C GLU A 541 19.43 -41.22 10.50
N ALA A 542 19.71 -40.56 9.38
CA ALA A 542 19.47 -39.11 9.23
C ALA A 542 17.97 -38.79 9.29
N GLU A 543 17.10 -39.62 8.68
CA GLU A 543 15.64 -39.42 8.73
C GLU A 543 15.08 -39.67 10.14
N LYS A 544 15.64 -40.66 10.89
CA LYS A 544 15.28 -40.86 12.29
C LYS A 544 15.70 -39.67 13.15
N LEU A 545 16.90 -39.17 12.97
CA LEU A 545 17.40 -37.98 13.67
C LEU A 545 16.55 -36.76 13.36
N ALA A 546 16.20 -36.53 12.09
CA ALA A 546 15.31 -35.45 11.66
C ALA A 546 13.96 -35.52 12.37
N TYR A 547 13.38 -36.71 12.49
CA TYR A 547 12.15 -36.93 13.24
C TYR A 547 12.30 -36.60 14.72
N ASP A 548 13.35 -37.16 15.39
CA ASP A 548 13.58 -36.98 16.82
C ASP A 548 13.78 -35.49 17.18
N ILE A 549 14.60 -34.76 16.40
CA ILE A 549 14.82 -33.31 16.57
C ILE A 549 13.53 -32.54 16.35
N SER A 550 12.76 -32.84 15.28
CA SER A 550 11.52 -32.13 14.98
C SER A 550 10.48 -32.28 16.09
N VAL A 551 10.37 -33.47 16.67
CA VAL A 551 9.48 -33.77 17.80
C VAL A 551 9.93 -33.05 19.07
N ASP A 552 11.23 -33.02 19.35
CA ASP A 552 11.78 -32.29 20.50
C ASP A 552 11.51 -30.79 20.39
N ILE A 553 11.78 -30.19 19.24
CA ILE A 553 11.46 -28.77 18.96
C ILE A 553 9.97 -28.50 19.15
N ALA A 554 9.10 -29.37 18.62
CA ALA A 554 7.65 -29.21 18.78
C ALA A 554 7.23 -29.20 20.25
N LYS A 555 7.79 -30.08 21.08
CA LYS A 555 7.53 -30.11 22.52
C LYS A 555 7.97 -28.82 23.19
N ARG A 556 9.23 -28.42 22.95
CA ARG A 556 9.84 -27.25 23.58
C ARG A 556 9.14 -25.93 23.28
N MET A 557 8.57 -25.78 22.07
CA MET A 557 7.86 -24.55 21.70
C MET A 557 6.35 -24.61 21.94
N SER A 558 5.80 -25.74 22.39
CA SER A 558 4.35 -25.97 22.46
C SER A 558 3.60 -24.92 23.28
N GLU A 559 4.18 -24.41 24.35
CA GLU A 559 3.57 -23.38 25.21
C GLU A 559 3.53 -21.99 24.59
N TYR A 560 4.36 -21.75 23.56
CA TYR A 560 4.57 -20.43 22.96
C TYR A 560 3.85 -20.26 21.61
N VAL A 561 3.17 -21.31 21.11
CA VAL A 561 2.56 -21.31 19.78
C VAL A 561 1.09 -21.69 19.81
N ASP A 562 0.30 -21.16 18.88
CA ASP A 562 -1.08 -21.55 18.62
C ASP A 562 -1.17 -22.77 17.69
N GLY A 563 -0.07 -23.20 17.12
CA GLY A 563 0.03 -24.34 16.22
C GLY A 563 1.44 -24.51 15.64
N TYR A 564 1.58 -25.47 14.76
CA TYR A 564 2.85 -25.84 14.15
C TYR A 564 2.83 -25.54 12.64
N TYR A 565 3.92 -25.00 12.15
CA TYR A 565 4.16 -24.77 10.72
C TYR A 565 5.27 -25.70 10.26
N LEU A 566 4.91 -26.78 9.58
CA LEU A 566 5.83 -27.81 9.11
C LEU A 566 6.28 -27.48 7.69
N ILE A 567 7.57 -27.28 7.48
CA ILE A 567 8.18 -27.02 6.17
C ILE A 567 8.70 -28.35 5.62
N THR A 568 8.14 -28.82 4.51
CA THR A 568 8.48 -30.12 3.94
C THR A 568 9.84 -30.07 3.22
N PRO A 569 10.86 -30.81 3.66
CA PRO A 569 12.13 -30.86 2.94
C PRO A 569 11.98 -31.68 1.66
N PHE A 570 12.09 -31.01 0.50
CA PHE A 570 11.90 -31.62 -0.81
C PHE A 570 10.57 -32.40 -0.92
N THR A 571 10.61 -33.73 -1.13
CA THR A 571 9.44 -34.60 -1.28
C THR A 571 9.31 -35.63 -0.13
N ARG A 572 9.82 -35.32 1.07
CA ARG A 572 9.85 -36.23 2.23
C ARG A 572 8.49 -36.32 2.95
N ILE A 573 7.44 -36.68 2.21
CA ILE A 573 6.07 -36.73 2.74
C ILE A 573 5.95 -37.75 3.87
N ASP A 574 6.59 -38.93 3.77
CA ASP A 574 6.49 -39.96 4.81
C ASP A 574 7.06 -39.51 6.16
N LEU A 575 8.15 -38.75 6.16
CA LEU A 575 8.69 -38.14 7.37
C LEU A 575 7.66 -37.14 7.95
N MET A 576 7.05 -36.30 7.12
CA MET A 576 6.04 -35.34 7.57
C MET A 576 4.82 -36.04 8.17
N LEU A 577 4.34 -37.14 7.58
CA LEU A 577 3.25 -37.92 8.13
C LEU A 577 3.56 -38.47 9.53
N ARG A 578 4.79 -38.94 9.75
CA ARG A 578 5.25 -39.41 11.08
C ARG A 578 5.28 -38.29 12.11
N ILE A 579 5.79 -37.11 11.73
CA ILE A 579 5.83 -35.92 12.60
C ILE A 579 4.40 -35.48 12.95
N ILE A 580 3.50 -35.32 11.97
CA ILE A 580 2.10 -34.95 12.18
C ILE A 580 1.42 -35.92 13.13
N ASN A 581 1.59 -37.24 12.92
CA ASN A 581 0.97 -38.25 13.76
C ASN A 581 1.40 -38.16 15.23
N TYR A 582 2.55 -37.59 15.52
CA TYR A 582 3.01 -37.35 16.88
C TYR A 582 2.48 -36.01 17.43
N ILE A 583 2.72 -34.91 16.71
CA ILE A 583 2.47 -33.55 17.22
C ILE A 583 0.99 -33.21 17.38
N LYS A 584 0.08 -33.92 16.68
CA LYS A 584 -1.37 -33.71 16.84
C LYS A 584 -1.91 -34.07 18.24
N TYR A 585 -1.09 -34.69 19.10
CA TYR A 585 -1.43 -35.05 20.47
C TYR A 585 -0.67 -34.24 21.52
N ILE A 586 0.17 -33.28 21.12
CA ILE A 586 0.84 -32.31 21.98
C ILE A 586 0.01 -31.02 22.00
#